data_88d2f69b94a59d26b823220c13d0225f
#
_entry.id   88d2f69b94a59d26b823220c13d0225f
#
_cell.length_a   1.000
_cell.length_b   1.000
_cell.length_c   1.000
_cell.angle_alpha   90.00
_cell.angle_beta   90.00
_cell.angle_gamma   90.00
#
_symmetry.space_group_name_H-M   'P 1'
#
loop_
_entity.id
_entity.type
_entity.pdbx_description
1 polymer ?
#
loop_
_entity_poly.entity_id
_entity_poly.type
_entity_poly.pdbx_seq_one_letter_code
_entity_poly.pdbx_strand_id
1 'polypeptide(L)'
;RTAMPRPDVVAAVPGAPDRAGFSVDFPVTQGRHTLCVDLIDAYGQVTTLGCRTVDAAGDPFGWYESATDLGGGQARVRGWVIDPHEGTGPARLRITVDGNVVATPLASVNRPDVGAQHPRFGPNHGFDVTVPAPAGTRNICVDVQHGGGTRTPFGCESVVVSG
;
A
#
# COMPACT_ATOMS: atom_id res chain seq x y z
N ARG A 1 -16.98 -17.07 -5.77
CA ARG A 1 -17.00 -16.85 -7.22
C ARG A 1 -18.22 -16.02 -7.58
N THR A 2 -18.03 -14.85 -8.13
CA THR A 2 -19.12 -13.99 -8.57
C THR A 2 -19.21 -14.11 -10.08
N ALA A 3 -20.34 -14.61 -10.59
CA ALA A 3 -20.64 -14.62 -12.01
C ALA A 3 -20.93 -13.16 -12.45
N MET A 4 -20.14 -12.63 -13.39
CA MET A 4 -20.23 -11.24 -13.84
C MET A 4 -20.95 -11.16 -15.20
N PRO A 5 -21.78 -10.12 -15.42
CA PRO A 5 -22.35 -9.85 -16.73
C PRO A 5 -21.26 -9.55 -17.77
N ARG A 6 -21.40 -10.11 -18.96
CA ARG A 6 -20.51 -9.90 -20.11
C ARG A 6 -21.34 -9.68 -21.37
N PRO A 7 -21.97 -8.50 -21.49
CA PRO A 7 -22.79 -8.18 -22.68
C PRO A 7 -22.00 -8.22 -23.98
N ASP A 8 -20.70 -7.94 -23.93
CA ASP A 8 -19.78 -8.07 -25.04
C ASP A 8 -19.64 -9.52 -25.55
N VAL A 9 -19.63 -10.49 -24.62
CA VAL A 9 -19.58 -11.92 -24.98
C VAL A 9 -20.90 -12.36 -25.58
N VAL A 10 -22.04 -11.95 -25.01
CA VAL A 10 -23.36 -12.26 -25.54
C VAL A 10 -23.54 -11.70 -26.96
N ALA A 11 -23.03 -10.50 -27.21
CA ALA A 11 -23.07 -9.88 -28.54
C ALA A 11 -22.19 -10.62 -29.59
N ALA A 12 -21.05 -11.14 -29.14
CA ALA A 12 -20.08 -11.80 -30.02
C ALA A 12 -20.37 -13.30 -30.24
N VAL A 13 -21.02 -13.97 -29.28
CA VAL A 13 -21.26 -15.41 -29.29
C VAL A 13 -22.74 -15.69 -29.08
N PRO A 14 -23.52 -15.96 -30.17
CA PRO A 14 -24.93 -16.29 -30.04
C PRO A 14 -25.17 -17.48 -29.12
N GLY A 15 -26.10 -17.34 -28.16
CA GLY A 15 -26.42 -18.38 -27.18
C GLY A 15 -25.49 -18.40 -25.95
N ALA A 16 -24.50 -17.51 -25.84
CA ALA A 16 -23.73 -17.39 -24.62
C ALA A 16 -24.60 -16.89 -23.47
N PRO A 17 -24.39 -17.40 -22.22
CA PRO A 17 -25.08 -16.89 -21.06
C PRO A 17 -24.67 -15.43 -20.76
N ASP A 18 -25.60 -14.64 -20.25
CA ASP A 18 -25.38 -13.24 -19.89
C ASP A 18 -24.31 -13.05 -18.79
N ARG A 19 -24.10 -14.08 -17.97
CA ARG A 19 -23.14 -14.11 -16.86
C ARG A 19 -21.96 -15.04 -17.14
N ALA A 20 -21.29 -14.82 -18.28
CA ALA A 20 -20.11 -15.61 -18.69
C ALA A 20 -18.79 -15.13 -18.07
N GLY A 21 -18.81 -14.02 -17.31
CA GLY A 21 -17.62 -13.48 -16.63
C GLY A 21 -17.44 -14.01 -15.22
N PHE A 22 -16.21 -13.86 -14.71
CA PHE A 22 -15.89 -14.15 -13.32
C PHE A 22 -14.89 -13.09 -12.78
N SER A 23 -14.94 -12.89 -11.47
CA SER A 23 -13.94 -12.14 -10.71
C SER A 23 -13.61 -12.93 -9.45
N VAL A 24 -12.34 -13.07 -9.19
CA VAL A 24 -11.82 -13.79 -8.01
C VAL A 24 -10.63 -13.00 -7.45
N ASP A 25 -10.69 -12.68 -6.16
CA ASP A 25 -9.57 -12.14 -5.39
C ASP A 25 -9.00 -13.26 -4.52
N PHE A 26 -7.68 -13.39 -4.53
CA PHE A 26 -6.98 -14.36 -3.70
C PHE A 26 -5.62 -13.80 -3.28
N PRO A 27 -5.14 -14.13 -2.07
CA PRO A 27 -3.83 -13.68 -1.60
C PRO A 27 -2.72 -14.36 -2.42
N VAL A 28 -1.70 -13.58 -2.76
CA VAL A 28 -0.45 -14.07 -3.32
C VAL A 28 0.72 -13.51 -2.51
N THR A 29 1.81 -14.27 -2.42
CA THR A 29 3.04 -13.76 -1.82
C THR A 29 3.70 -12.72 -2.73
N GLN A 30 4.55 -11.87 -2.16
CA GLN A 30 5.36 -10.93 -2.95
C GLN A 30 6.22 -11.69 -3.96
N GLY A 31 6.30 -11.17 -5.20
CA GLY A 31 7.16 -11.68 -6.25
C GLY A 31 6.44 -11.92 -7.57
N ARG A 32 7.17 -12.58 -8.47
CA ARG A 32 6.66 -12.89 -9.79
C ARG A 32 5.89 -14.20 -9.78
N HIS A 33 4.63 -14.17 -10.23
CA HIS A 33 3.75 -15.32 -10.32
C HIS A 33 3.22 -15.51 -11.72
N THR A 34 3.01 -16.77 -12.11
CA THR A 34 2.25 -17.11 -13.30
C THR A 34 0.86 -17.55 -12.85
N LEU A 35 -0.14 -16.76 -13.20
CA LEU A 35 -1.55 -17.05 -12.91
C LEU A 35 -2.17 -17.67 -14.14
N CYS A 36 -2.73 -18.88 -13.99
CA CYS A 36 -3.45 -19.58 -15.04
C CYS A 36 -4.93 -19.70 -14.67
N VAL A 37 -5.79 -19.62 -15.67
CA VAL A 37 -7.21 -19.88 -15.54
C VAL A 37 -7.55 -21.16 -16.26
N ASP A 38 -8.08 -22.11 -15.51
CA ASP A 38 -8.52 -23.40 -16.02
C ASP A 38 -10.04 -23.51 -15.96
N LEU A 39 -10.63 -24.00 -17.03
CA LEU A 39 -12.02 -24.45 -17.07
C LEU A 39 -12.05 -25.93 -16.69
N ILE A 40 -12.92 -26.28 -15.73
CA ILE A 40 -13.21 -27.68 -15.37
C ILE A 40 -14.64 -27.95 -15.78
N ASP A 41 -14.86 -28.84 -16.69
CA ASP A 41 -16.19 -29.22 -17.17
C ASP A 41 -16.93 -30.16 -16.19
N ALA A 42 -18.16 -30.53 -16.54
CA ALA A 42 -18.99 -31.40 -15.70
C ALA A 42 -18.45 -32.84 -15.57
N TYR A 43 -17.53 -33.24 -16.44
CA TYR A 43 -16.87 -34.55 -16.45
C TYR A 43 -15.48 -34.53 -15.80
N GLY A 44 -15.07 -33.37 -15.26
CA GLY A 44 -13.77 -33.19 -14.64
C GLY A 44 -12.61 -32.98 -15.61
N GLN A 45 -12.87 -32.75 -16.89
CA GLN A 45 -11.83 -32.40 -17.86
C GLN A 45 -11.37 -30.98 -17.64
N VAL A 46 -10.03 -30.78 -17.68
CA VAL A 46 -9.40 -29.48 -17.47
C VAL A 46 -8.93 -28.91 -18.79
N THR A 47 -9.32 -27.67 -19.08
CA THR A 47 -8.86 -26.89 -20.22
C THR A 47 -8.28 -25.57 -19.74
N THR A 48 -6.99 -25.32 -19.98
CA THR A 48 -6.35 -24.04 -19.65
C THR A 48 -6.80 -22.97 -20.65
N LEU A 49 -7.50 -21.96 -20.16
CA LEU A 49 -7.97 -20.81 -20.95
C LEU A 49 -6.87 -19.81 -21.24
N GLY A 50 -5.87 -19.73 -20.37
CA GLY A 50 -4.71 -18.87 -20.55
C GLY A 50 -3.95 -18.62 -19.25
N CYS A 51 -2.69 -18.20 -19.40
CA CYS A 51 -1.82 -17.83 -18.29
C CYS A 51 -1.29 -16.40 -18.50
N ARG A 52 -1.10 -15.67 -17.37
CA ARG A 52 -0.45 -14.37 -17.36
C ARG A 52 0.57 -14.31 -16.23
N THR A 53 1.71 -13.68 -16.51
CA THR A 53 2.67 -13.34 -15.48
C THR A 53 2.27 -12.02 -14.84
N VAL A 54 2.23 -12.00 -13.52
CA VAL A 54 1.98 -10.82 -12.68
C VAL A 54 3.10 -10.67 -11.66
N ASP A 55 3.51 -9.46 -11.39
CA ASP A 55 4.44 -9.15 -10.30
C ASP A 55 3.59 -8.62 -9.13
N ALA A 56 3.48 -9.41 -8.07
CA ALA A 56 2.81 -8.99 -6.85
C ALA A 56 3.75 -8.09 -6.04
N ALA A 57 3.32 -6.84 -5.83
CA ALA A 57 4.04 -5.92 -4.96
C ALA A 57 3.92 -6.39 -3.50
N GLY A 58 4.98 -6.16 -2.73
CA GLY A 58 4.99 -6.48 -1.30
C GLY A 58 4.37 -5.38 -0.46
N ASP A 59 4.29 -5.64 0.85
CA ASP A 59 3.89 -4.64 1.82
C ASP A 59 4.89 -3.47 1.87
N PRO A 60 4.46 -2.26 2.26
CA PRO A 60 5.36 -1.16 2.53
C PRO A 60 6.40 -1.53 3.59
N PHE A 61 7.62 -1.10 3.38
CA PHE A 61 8.73 -1.32 4.30
C PHE A 61 9.57 -0.05 4.46
N GLY A 62 10.28 0.04 5.58
CA GLY A 62 11.09 1.21 5.91
C GLY A 62 11.35 1.32 7.39
N TRP A 63 11.58 2.54 7.87
CA TRP A 63 11.88 2.79 9.25
C TRP A 63 11.26 4.10 9.76
N TYR A 64 10.47 4.01 10.85
CA TYR A 64 10.07 5.17 11.64
C TYR A 64 11.23 5.50 12.58
N GLU A 65 12.02 6.52 12.25
CA GLU A 65 13.30 6.80 12.92
C GLU A 65 13.12 7.53 14.24
N SER A 66 12.22 8.52 14.26
CA SER A 66 12.01 9.30 15.48
C SER A 66 10.73 10.16 15.43
N ALA A 67 10.17 10.39 16.62
CA ALA A 67 9.35 11.55 16.92
C ALA A 67 10.01 12.35 18.05
N THR A 68 10.17 13.65 17.85
CA THR A 68 10.86 14.53 18.80
C THR A 68 10.04 15.78 19.10
N ASP A 69 10.02 16.19 20.36
CA ASP A 69 9.41 17.47 20.78
C ASP A 69 10.19 18.65 20.17
N LEU A 70 9.47 19.63 19.63
CA LEU A 70 10.01 20.89 19.15
C LEU A 70 9.67 22.07 20.06
N GLY A 71 8.87 21.84 21.11
CA GLY A 71 8.28 22.91 21.92
C GLY A 71 7.07 23.56 21.26
N GLY A 72 6.36 24.38 22.01
CA GLY A 72 5.22 25.15 21.48
C GLY A 72 4.07 24.27 20.94
N GLY A 73 3.89 23.08 21.46
CA GLY A 73 2.83 22.18 21.03
C GLY A 73 3.06 21.54 19.65
N GLN A 74 4.31 21.29 19.30
CA GLN A 74 4.71 20.69 18.01
C GLN A 74 5.67 19.51 18.21
N ALA A 75 5.58 18.53 17.34
CA ALA A 75 6.53 17.42 17.25
C ALA A 75 7.04 17.25 15.82
N ARG A 76 8.29 16.82 15.68
CA ARG A 76 8.91 16.46 14.40
C ARG A 76 8.94 14.95 14.24
N VAL A 77 8.43 14.46 13.12
CA VAL A 77 8.30 13.04 12.78
C VAL A 77 9.20 12.73 11.60
N ARG A 78 10.11 11.78 11.73
CA ARG A 78 11.11 11.46 10.71
C ARG A 78 11.19 9.96 10.44
N GLY A 79 11.60 9.65 9.20
CA GLY A 79 11.84 8.28 8.77
C GLY A 79 11.90 8.17 7.25
N TRP A 80 11.79 6.93 6.79
CA TRP A 80 11.66 6.63 5.38
C TRP A 80 10.75 5.43 5.17
N VAL A 81 10.06 5.38 4.03
CA VAL A 81 9.18 4.27 3.66
C VAL A 81 9.13 4.11 2.15
N ILE A 82 9.25 2.88 1.71
CA ILE A 82 9.04 2.45 0.33
C ILE A 82 7.73 1.67 0.29
N ASP A 83 6.80 2.09 -0.55
CA ASP A 83 5.65 1.29 -0.92
C ASP A 83 5.92 0.66 -2.30
N PRO A 84 6.12 -0.66 -2.39
CA PRO A 84 6.39 -1.32 -3.66
C PRO A 84 5.28 -1.14 -4.71
N HIS A 85 4.05 -0.82 -4.30
CA HIS A 85 2.94 -0.55 -5.22
C HIS A 85 3.11 0.79 -5.96
N GLU A 86 3.80 1.76 -5.33
CA GLU A 86 4.10 3.07 -5.94
C GLU A 86 5.38 3.03 -6.80
N GLY A 87 6.13 1.93 -6.78
CA GLY A 87 7.38 1.79 -7.53
C GLY A 87 8.43 2.81 -7.09
N THR A 88 8.85 3.71 -7.99
CA THR A 88 9.78 4.82 -7.68
C THR A 88 9.06 6.07 -7.12
N GLY A 89 7.73 6.05 -7.05
CA GLY A 89 6.93 7.13 -6.50
C GLY A 89 6.95 7.18 -4.97
N PRO A 90 6.67 8.36 -4.38
CA PRO A 90 6.63 8.52 -2.94
C PRO A 90 5.36 7.90 -2.33
N ALA A 91 5.51 7.15 -1.26
CA ALA A 91 4.39 6.63 -0.49
C ALA A 91 3.60 7.77 0.17
N ARG A 92 2.27 7.62 0.23
CA ARG A 92 1.40 8.53 0.98
C ARG A 92 1.31 8.07 2.43
N LEU A 93 1.56 8.99 3.34
CA LEU A 93 1.49 8.74 4.78
C LEU A 93 0.24 9.33 5.40
N ARG A 94 -0.13 8.79 6.55
CA ARG A 94 -1.09 9.35 7.47
C ARG A 94 -0.45 9.39 8.85
N ILE A 95 -0.31 10.57 9.41
CA ILE A 95 0.25 10.78 10.76
C ILE A 95 -0.89 11.10 11.72
N THR A 96 -0.89 10.42 12.85
CA THR A 96 -1.88 10.65 13.92
C THR A 96 -1.22 10.95 15.24
N VAL A 97 -1.86 11.81 16.03
CA VAL A 97 -1.54 12.07 17.43
C VAL A 97 -2.75 11.62 18.26
N ASP A 98 -2.54 10.66 19.16
CA ASP A 98 -3.59 10.05 19.97
C ASP A 98 -4.80 9.59 19.13
N GLY A 99 -4.53 9.01 17.95
CA GLY A 99 -5.55 8.53 17.01
C GLY A 99 -6.16 9.59 16.08
N ASN A 100 -5.97 10.89 16.36
CA ASN A 100 -6.46 11.97 15.52
C ASN A 100 -5.50 12.26 14.37
N VAL A 101 -6.01 12.35 13.13
CA VAL A 101 -5.21 12.67 11.95
C VAL A 101 -4.73 14.11 12.03
N VAL A 102 -3.41 14.31 11.96
CA VAL A 102 -2.79 15.65 12.03
C VAL A 102 -2.06 16.00 10.72
N ALA A 103 -1.65 15.01 9.91
CA ALA A 103 -1.02 15.25 8.61
C ALA A 103 -1.16 14.04 7.67
N THR A 104 -1.11 14.32 6.35
CA THR A 104 -1.09 13.29 5.30
C THR A 104 -0.02 13.61 4.24
N PRO A 105 1.27 13.59 4.60
CA PRO A 105 2.35 13.95 3.69
C PRO A 105 2.68 12.83 2.70
N LEU A 106 3.52 13.18 1.70
CA LEU A 106 4.23 12.22 0.87
C LEU A 106 5.64 11.97 1.43
N ALA A 107 6.09 10.72 1.39
CA ALA A 107 7.45 10.33 1.72
C ALA A 107 8.39 10.63 0.53
N SER A 108 8.65 11.90 0.27
CA SER A 108 9.37 12.38 -0.91
C SER A 108 10.72 13.05 -0.60
N VAL A 109 11.14 13.07 0.67
CA VAL A 109 12.43 13.63 1.08
C VAL A 109 13.55 12.75 0.52
N ASN A 110 14.58 13.40 -0.05
CA ASN A 110 15.72 12.70 -0.62
C ASN A 110 16.56 12.01 0.46
N ARG A 111 16.76 10.69 0.29
CA ARG A 111 17.50 9.78 1.16
C ARG A 111 18.47 8.96 0.31
N PRO A 112 19.66 9.51 -0.01
CA PRO A 112 20.65 8.80 -0.83
C PRO A 112 21.10 7.47 -0.22
N ASP A 113 21.09 7.35 1.10
CA ASP A 113 21.38 6.14 1.85
C ASP A 113 20.34 5.03 1.56
N VAL A 114 19.06 5.39 1.53
CA VAL A 114 17.96 4.48 1.16
C VAL A 114 18.06 4.09 -0.31
N GLY A 115 18.30 5.06 -1.20
CA GLY A 115 18.49 4.81 -2.63
C GLY A 115 19.65 3.88 -2.94
N ALA A 116 20.76 3.99 -2.18
CA ALA A 116 21.92 3.10 -2.32
C ALA A 116 21.59 1.65 -1.90
N GLN A 117 20.79 1.46 -0.85
CA GLN A 117 20.36 0.13 -0.38
C GLN A 117 19.23 -0.46 -1.24
N HIS A 118 18.39 0.38 -1.80
CA HIS A 118 17.21 -0.01 -2.59
C HIS A 118 17.19 0.67 -3.97
N PRO A 119 18.20 0.42 -4.84
CA PRO A 119 18.38 1.18 -6.10
C PRO A 119 17.20 1.06 -7.06
N ARG A 120 16.40 -0.01 -6.97
CA ARG A 120 15.17 -0.21 -7.76
C ARG A 120 14.13 0.90 -7.52
N PHE A 121 14.09 1.44 -6.31
CA PHE A 121 13.08 2.42 -5.91
C PHE A 121 13.60 3.86 -5.95
N GLY A 122 14.93 4.04 -5.85
CA GLY A 122 15.55 5.36 -5.85
C GLY A 122 15.59 6.02 -4.46
N PRO A 123 16.04 7.29 -4.37
CA PRO A 123 16.32 7.92 -3.08
C PRO A 123 15.15 8.72 -2.48
N ASN A 124 14.05 8.96 -3.19
CA ASN A 124 13.00 9.91 -2.76
C ASN A 124 11.90 9.21 -1.96
N HIS A 125 12.26 8.67 -0.79
CA HIS A 125 11.36 7.90 0.08
C HIS A 125 11.41 8.33 1.55
N GLY A 126 12.08 9.44 1.88
CA GLY A 126 12.13 9.99 3.23
C GLY A 126 10.90 10.81 3.58
N PHE A 127 10.63 10.94 4.88
CA PHE A 127 9.72 11.93 5.42
C PHE A 127 10.35 12.66 6.61
N ASP A 128 10.04 13.95 6.72
CA ASP A 128 10.47 14.84 7.78
C ASP A 128 9.39 15.91 7.94
N VAL A 129 8.51 15.72 8.91
CA VAL A 129 7.26 16.46 9.01
C VAL A 129 7.09 17.01 10.42
N THR A 130 6.80 18.30 10.52
CA THR A 130 6.35 18.91 11.78
C THR A 130 4.83 18.79 11.87
N VAL A 131 4.33 18.29 12.99
CA VAL A 131 2.91 18.11 13.26
C VAL A 131 2.50 18.80 14.55
N PRO A 132 1.26 19.30 14.65
CA PRO A 132 0.72 19.78 15.92
C PRO A 132 0.57 18.61 16.89
N ALA A 133 1.07 18.80 18.11
CA ALA A 133 1.00 17.83 19.19
C ALA A 133 0.82 18.58 20.50
N PRO A 134 -0.35 18.50 21.17
CA PRO A 134 -0.59 19.19 22.43
C PRO A 134 0.38 18.77 23.52
N ALA A 135 0.64 19.64 24.50
CA ALA A 135 1.52 19.33 25.62
C ALA A 135 1.10 18.06 26.38
N GLY A 136 2.09 17.33 26.90
CA GLY A 136 1.92 16.06 27.61
C GLY A 136 2.46 14.86 26.84
N THR A 137 2.29 13.66 27.37
CA THR A 137 2.70 12.43 26.69
C THR A 137 1.71 12.13 25.55
N ARG A 138 2.22 12.00 24.33
CA ARG A 138 1.45 11.76 23.11
C ARG A 138 1.92 10.49 22.40
N ASN A 139 0.97 9.76 21.86
CA ASN A 139 1.26 8.62 21.00
C ASN A 139 1.17 9.08 19.53
N ILE A 140 2.31 9.13 18.85
CA ILE A 140 2.42 9.57 17.45
C ILE A 140 2.61 8.36 16.57
N CYS A 141 1.63 8.10 15.69
CA CYS A 141 1.67 6.95 14.79
C CYS A 141 1.75 7.38 13.32
N VAL A 142 2.41 6.56 12.54
CA VAL A 142 2.51 6.67 11.08
C VAL A 142 1.89 5.45 10.44
N ASP A 143 0.98 5.65 9.51
CA ASP A 143 0.41 4.62 8.64
C ASP A 143 0.78 4.93 7.18
N VAL A 144 0.94 3.90 6.36
CA VAL A 144 1.03 4.03 4.90
C VAL A 144 -0.37 3.89 4.31
N GLN A 145 -0.78 4.86 3.49
CA GLN A 145 -2.06 4.84 2.80
C GLN A 145 -1.90 4.27 1.39
N HIS A 146 -2.73 3.28 1.08
CA HIS A 146 -2.82 2.71 -0.27
C HIS A 146 -3.98 3.31 -1.06
N GLY A 147 -3.97 3.09 -2.36
CA GLY A 147 -5.15 3.31 -3.20
C GLY A 147 -6.37 2.52 -2.67
N GLY A 148 -7.57 3.12 -2.78
CA GLY A 148 -8.80 2.50 -2.28
C GLY A 148 -9.07 2.68 -0.77
N GLY A 149 -8.23 3.44 -0.05
CA GLY A 149 -8.46 3.80 1.36
C GLY A 149 -8.00 2.77 2.39
N THR A 150 -7.35 1.70 1.96
CA THR A 150 -6.68 0.74 2.87
C THR A 150 -5.42 1.35 3.46
N ARG A 151 -4.98 0.83 4.62
CA ARG A 151 -3.83 1.35 5.36
C ARG A 151 -3.00 0.20 5.93
N THR A 152 -1.69 0.37 5.92
CA THR A 152 -0.76 -0.49 6.65
C THR A 152 -0.17 0.31 7.80
N PRO A 153 -0.37 -0.11 9.08
CA PRO A 153 0.31 0.48 10.22
C PRO A 153 1.83 0.36 10.06
N PHE A 154 2.54 1.49 10.25
CA PHE A 154 3.98 1.52 10.07
C PHE A 154 4.75 1.59 11.38
N GLY A 155 4.23 2.31 12.36
CA GLY A 155 4.79 2.38 13.71
C GLY A 155 4.19 3.49 14.54
N CYS A 156 4.43 3.41 15.86
CA CYS A 156 4.03 4.42 16.82
C CYS A 156 5.17 4.70 17.80
N GLU A 157 5.33 5.97 18.20
CA GLU A 157 6.23 6.38 19.27
C GLU A 157 5.51 7.24 20.30
N SER A 158 5.89 7.06 21.56
CA SER A 158 5.41 7.89 22.68
C SER A 158 6.38 9.03 22.92
N VAL A 159 5.91 10.27 22.84
CA VAL A 159 6.71 11.49 22.95
C VAL A 159 6.13 12.38 24.05
N VAL A 160 7.00 12.92 24.90
CA VAL A 160 6.63 13.99 25.85
C VAL A 160 6.78 15.32 25.15
N VAL A 161 5.65 15.99 24.91
CA VAL A 161 5.59 17.29 24.22
C VAL A 161 5.49 18.41 25.26
N SER A 162 6.37 19.41 25.14
CA SER A 162 6.34 20.62 25.96
C SER A 162 5.35 21.65 25.42
N GLY A 163 4.79 22.44 26.31
CA GLY A 163 3.86 23.52 25.96
C GLY A 163 4.54 24.77 25.43
#